data_74f939c872b48b99f89e49271cbe3cba
#
_entry.id   74f939c872b48b99f89e49271cbe3cba
#
_cell.length_a   1.000
_cell.length_b   1.000
_cell.length_c   1.000
_cell.angle_alpha   90.00
_cell.angle_beta   90.00
_cell.angle_gamma   90.00
#
_symmetry.space_group_name_H-M   'P 1'
#
loop_
_entity.id
_entity.type
_entity.pdbx_description
1 polymer ?
#
loop_
_entity_poly.entity_id
_entity_poly.type
_entity_poly.pdbx_seq_one_letter_code
_entity_poly.pdbx_strand_id
1 'polypeptide(L)'
;MQAADAVWPLAFESASALEHLSRDILRARRILLGSAPGAVGVAASKLKLARVLAAGGVATVATYSPHAALPQDGGAWVVKPDDGAGCLHTMLFSDRAAALAWIRSNASEGYVLQPFVAGRPGSLSLICCDGVAQVLSCNQERVAMRDNRFHVLGSVVNGLGDDDGALARLAQQVAAAIPSLWGYVGVDFILTAHGAVVLDVNPRLTAAYAGLHASIAHNPAGLVLDLLKGNGAMPPPAAGMRRPVSVDVGSP
;
A
#
# COMPACT_ATOMS: atom_id res chain seq x y z
N MET A 1 -16.02 -19.19 -10.34
CA MET A 1 -16.24 -17.98 -11.18
C MET A 1 -17.42 -18.09 -12.15
N GLN A 2 -17.88 -19.28 -12.53
CA GLN A 2 -18.95 -19.42 -13.55
C GLN A 2 -20.33 -18.83 -13.16
N ALA A 3 -20.61 -18.71 -11.87
CA ALA A 3 -21.91 -18.21 -11.36
C ALA A 3 -21.89 -16.73 -10.88
N ALA A 4 -20.79 -16.00 -11.06
CA ALA A 4 -20.67 -14.63 -10.60
C ALA A 4 -20.54 -13.67 -11.79
N ASP A 5 -21.24 -12.53 -11.78
CA ASP A 5 -21.11 -11.47 -12.78
C ASP A 5 -19.91 -10.58 -12.52
N ALA A 6 -19.61 -10.31 -11.24
CA ALA A 6 -18.50 -9.52 -10.78
C ALA A 6 -17.68 -10.26 -9.71
N VAL A 7 -16.38 -10.09 -9.70
CA VAL A 7 -15.46 -10.76 -8.77
C VAL A 7 -14.52 -9.74 -8.14
N TRP A 8 -14.48 -9.75 -6.80
CA TRP A 8 -13.49 -8.99 -6.02
C TRP A 8 -12.37 -9.93 -5.58
N PRO A 9 -11.19 -9.84 -6.19
CA PRO A 9 -10.09 -10.74 -5.85
C PRO A 9 -9.51 -10.41 -4.48
N LEU A 10 -9.30 -11.43 -3.66
CA LEU A 10 -8.64 -11.33 -2.35
C LEU A 10 -7.37 -12.18 -2.38
N ALA A 11 -6.25 -11.55 -2.67
CA ALA A 11 -4.93 -12.18 -2.67
C ALA A 11 -3.86 -11.13 -2.34
N PHE A 12 -2.68 -11.59 -1.94
CA PHE A 12 -1.50 -10.73 -1.87
C PHE A 12 -0.87 -10.57 -3.27
N GLU A 13 -0.04 -9.55 -3.40
CA GLU A 13 0.73 -9.27 -4.60
C GLU A 13 1.87 -10.29 -4.82
N SER A 14 2.31 -10.95 -3.74
CA SER A 14 3.42 -11.91 -3.73
C SER A 14 3.22 -13.01 -4.76
N ALA A 15 4.33 -13.40 -5.41
CA ALA A 15 4.34 -14.38 -6.50
C ALA A 15 3.35 -14.04 -7.64
N SER A 16 3.04 -12.76 -7.84
CA SER A 16 2.07 -12.27 -8.83
C SER A 16 0.65 -12.85 -8.67
N ALA A 17 0.28 -13.37 -7.50
CA ALA A 17 -0.97 -14.07 -7.28
C ALA A 17 -2.19 -13.19 -7.59
N LEU A 18 -2.22 -11.95 -7.07
CA LEU A 18 -3.30 -11.00 -7.34
C LEU A 18 -3.38 -10.60 -8.82
N GLU A 19 -2.21 -10.40 -9.47
CA GLU A 19 -2.16 -10.05 -10.90
C GLU A 19 -2.70 -11.19 -11.77
N HIS A 20 -2.30 -12.43 -11.51
CA HIS A 20 -2.80 -13.60 -12.23
C HIS A 20 -4.31 -13.76 -12.03
N LEU A 21 -4.80 -13.67 -10.79
CA LEU A 21 -6.22 -13.77 -10.49
C LEU A 21 -7.03 -12.67 -11.20
N SER A 22 -6.53 -11.43 -11.21
CA SER A 22 -7.16 -10.30 -11.93
C SER A 22 -7.23 -10.56 -13.44
N ARG A 23 -6.16 -11.09 -14.04
CA ARG A 23 -6.15 -11.50 -15.46
C ARG A 23 -7.15 -12.62 -15.76
N ASP A 24 -7.26 -13.62 -14.90
CA ASP A 24 -8.17 -14.75 -15.09
C ASP A 24 -9.64 -14.33 -14.96
N ILE A 25 -9.96 -13.38 -14.07
CA ILE A 25 -11.29 -12.77 -13.99
C ILE A 25 -11.67 -12.11 -15.33
N LEU A 26 -10.76 -11.30 -15.89
CA LEU A 26 -10.98 -10.61 -17.16
C LEU A 26 -11.07 -11.59 -18.35
N ARG A 27 -10.21 -12.63 -18.38
CA ARG A 27 -10.28 -13.70 -19.40
C ARG A 27 -11.61 -14.45 -19.34
N ALA A 28 -12.15 -14.66 -18.14
CA ALA A 28 -13.47 -15.26 -17.94
C ALA A 28 -14.63 -14.29 -18.29
N ARG A 29 -14.32 -13.09 -18.82
CA ARG A 29 -15.29 -12.04 -19.16
C ARG A 29 -16.17 -11.66 -17.96
N ARG A 30 -15.59 -11.61 -16.77
CA ARG A 30 -16.25 -11.16 -15.56
C ARG A 30 -15.81 -9.74 -15.23
N ILE A 31 -16.66 -9.02 -14.53
CA ILE A 31 -16.33 -7.69 -14.03
C ILE A 31 -15.30 -7.84 -12.90
N LEU A 32 -14.15 -7.21 -13.06
CA LEU A 32 -13.12 -7.15 -12.03
C LEU A 32 -13.45 -5.99 -11.07
N LEU A 33 -13.75 -6.31 -9.81
CA LEU A 33 -13.89 -5.31 -8.73
C LEU A 33 -12.51 -5.08 -8.08
N GLY A 34 -11.62 -4.44 -8.81
CA GLY A 34 -10.25 -4.18 -8.38
C GLY A 34 -9.42 -3.52 -9.47
N SER A 35 -8.21 -3.18 -9.15
CA SER A 35 -7.27 -2.51 -10.06
C SER A 35 -6.90 -3.40 -11.25
N ALA A 36 -6.63 -2.76 -12.38
CA ALA A 36 -6.18 -3.47 -13.58
C ALA A 36 -4.88 -4.25 -13.33
N PRO A 37 -4.65 -5.41 -14.00
CA PRO A 37 -3.46 -6.24 -13.80
C PRO A 37 -2.14 -5.47 -13.93
N GLY A 38 -2.08 -4.47 -14.82
CA GLY A 38 -0.90 -3.62 -14.96
C GLY A 38 -0.60 -2.78 -13.71
N ALA A 39 -1.62 -2.21 -13.06
CA ALA A 39 -1.46 -1.48 -11.79
C ALA A 39 -1.04 -2.43 -10.66
N VAL A 40 -1.64 -3.63 -10.60
CA VAL A 40 -1.25 -4.67 -9.64
C VAL A 40 0.21 -5.07 -9.84
N GLY A 41 0.66 -5.25 -11.08
CA GLY A 41 2.06 -5.58 -11.41
C GLY A 41 3.06 -4.46 -11.09
N VAL A 42 2.65 -3.18 -11.10
CA VAL A 42 3.46 -2.06 -10.62
C VAL A 42 3.55 -2.12 -9.09
N ALA A 43 2.42 -2.27 -8.41
CA ALA A 43 2.34 -2.31 -6.95
C ALA A 43 3.04 -3.54 -6.35
N ALA A 44 3.05 -4.67 -7.05
CA ALA A 44 3.70 -5.91 -6.63
C ALA A 44 5.22 -5.80 -6.46
N SER A 45 5.89 -4.85 -7.15
CA SER A 45 7.34 -4.67 -7.05
C SER A 45 7.66 -3.30 -6.44
N LYS A 46 8.26 -3.30 -5.25
CA LYS A 46 8.67 -2.07 -4.57
C LYS A 46 9.66 -1.25 -5.38
N LEU A 47 10.50 -1.94 -6.16
CA LEU A 47 11.45 -1.29 -7.06
C LEU A 47 10.75 -0.57 -8.22
N LYS A 48 9.75 -1.23 -8.85
CA LYS A 48 8.94 -0.62 -9.92
C LYS A 48 8.08 0.51 -9.37
N LEU A 49 7.41 0.25 -8.25
CA LEU A 49 6.55 1.22 -7.58
C LEU A 49 7.31 2.51 -7.26
N ALA A 50 8.47 2.42 -6.61
CA ALA A 50 9.29 3.58 -6.28
C ALA A 50 9.69 4.39 -7.53
N ARG A 51 10.02 3.72 -8.64
CA ARG A 51 10.33 4.39 -9.91
C ARG A 51 9.14 5.12 -10.51
N VAL A 52 7.96 4.48 -10.52
CA VAL A 52 6.72 5.07 -11.05
C VAL A 52 6.30 6.27 -10.21
N LEU A 53 6.31 6.13 -8.89
CA LEU A 53 5.94 7.21 -7.97
C LEU A 53 6.91 8.40 -8.07
N ALA A 54 8.22 8.14 -8.09
CA ALA A 54 9.23 9.19 -8.23
C ALA A 54 9.10 9.92 -9.58
N ALA A 55 8.85 9.21 -10.68
CA ALA A 55 8.60 9.81 -11.99
C ALA A 55 7.32 10.67 -12.01
N GLY A 56 6.32 10.32 -11.20
CA GLY A 56 5.09 11.10 -10.98
C GLY A 56 5.26 12.24 -9.95
N GLY A 57 6.46 12.48 -9.43
CA GLY A 57 6.71 13.52 -8.43
C GLY A 57 6.17 13.20 -7.02
N VAL A 58 5.84 11.93 -6.75
CA VAL A 58 5.36 11.49 -5.44
C VAL A 58 6.55 11.24 -4.53
N ALA A 59 6.51 11.79 -3.31
CA ALA A 59 7.52 11.49 -2.29
C ALA A 59 7.44 10.00 -1.90
N THR A 60 8.48 9.24 -2.21
CA THR A 60 8.58 7.81 -1.94
C THR A 60 9.97 7.44 -1.44
N VAL A 61 10.07 6.33 -0.70
CA VAL A 61 11.37 5.84 -0.21
C VAL A 61 12.21 5.34 -1.39
N ALA A 62 13.44 5.85 -1.48
CA ALA A 62 14.39 5.38 -2.48
C ALA A 62 14.61 3.87 -2.35
N THR A 63 14.42 3.14 -3.44
CA THR A 63 14.45 1.68 -3.46
C THR A 63 15.50 1.20 -4.45
N TYR A 64 16.36 0.31 -3.99
CA TYR A 64 17.51 -0.17 -4.75
C TYR A 64 17.50 -1.69 -4.87
N SER A 65 17.93 -2.19 -6.03
CA SER A 65 18.30 -3.60 -6.15
C SER A 65 19.64 -3.86 -5.45
N PRO A 66 19.95 -5.09 -5.03
CA PRO A 66 21.23 -5.43 -4.38
C PRO A 66 22.46 -5.14 -5.23
N HIS A 67 22.29 -5.06 -6.56
CA HIS A 67 23.38 -4.83 -7.52
C HIS A 67 23.50 -3.37 -7.98
N ALA A 68 22.60 -2.50 -7.49
CA ALA A 68 22.66 -1.09 -7.84
C ALA A 68 23.78 -0.36 -7.11
N ALA A 69 24.25 0.76 -7.68
CA ALA A 69 25.07 1.69 -6.94
C ALA A 69 24.24 2.32 -5.82
N LEU A 70 24.64 2.10 -4.58
CA LEU A 70 23.94 2.65 -3.41
C LEU A 70 24.59 3.96 -2.98
N PRO A 71 23.81 4.93 -2.47
CA PRO A 71 24.37 6.16 -1.89
C PRO A 71 25.28 5.83 -0.71
N GLN A 72 26.30 6.69 -0.51
CA GLN A 72 27.23 6.58 0.62
C GLN A 72 26.70 7.43 1.78
N ASP A 73 25.59 7.00 2.38
CA ASP A 73 25.07 7.58 3.60
C ASP A 73 25.39 6.72 4.82
N GLY A 74 25.50 7.35 5.98
CA GLY A 74 25.84 6.68 7.25
C GLY A 74 24.63 6.19 8.03
N GLY A 75 23.44 6.07 7.40
CA GLY A 75 22.20 5.71 8.06
C GLY A 75 21.92 4.20 8.12
N ALA A 76 20.89 3.85 8.87
CA ALA A 76 20.36 2.49 8.89
C ALA A 76 19.64 2.12 7.57
N TRP A 77 19.61 0.83 7.27
CA TRP A 77 19.03 0.31 6.03
C TRP A 77 18.01 -0.81 6.29
N VAL A 78 16.97 -0.82 5.49
CA VAL A 78 15.95 -1.88 5.49
C VAL A 78 16.20 -2.81 4.31
N VAL A 79 16.18 -4.12 4.57
CA VAL A 79 16.18 -5.18 3.57
C VAL A 79 14.82 -5.88 3.64
N LYS A 80 14.15 -6.00 2.51
CA LYS A 80 12.84 -6.66 2.42
C LYS A 80 12.62 -7.29 1.05
N PRO A 81 11.72 -8.29 0.92
CA PRO A 81 11.34 -8.82 -0.38
C PRO A 81 10.75 -7.72 -1.28
N ASP A 82 11.06 -7.76 -2.57
CA ASP A 82 10.50 -6.81 -3.55
C ASP A 82 8.97 -6.96 -3.66
N ASP A 83 8.46 -8.18 -3.60
CA ASP A 83 7.03 -8.52 -3.68
C ASP A 83 6.38 -8.87 -2.33
N GLY A 84 7.05 -8.60 -1.20
CA GLY A 84 6.57 -8.96 0.14
C GLY A 84 5.43 -8.07 0.63
N ALA A 85 4.58 -8.63 1.48
CA ALA A 85 3.48 -7.95 2.16
C ALA A 85 3.54 -8.15 3.69
N GLY A 86 2.90 -7.26 4.47
CA GLY A 86 2.74 -7.41 5.92
C GLY A 86 4.03 -7.40 6.72
N CYS A 87 5.07 -6.71 6.27
CA CYS A 87 6.41 -6.68 6.88
C CYS A 87 7.11 -8.05 6.97
N LEU A 88 6.61 -9.10 6.32
CA LEU A 88 7.24 -10.41 6.31
C LEU A 88 8.66 -10.30 5.73
N HIS A 89 9.63 -10.88 6.44
CA HIS A 89 11.05 -10.85 6.09
C HIS A 89 11.64 -9.43 5.93
N THR A 90 11.03 -8.42 6.56
CA THR A 90 11.55 -7.05 6.58
C THR A 90 12.49 -6.88 7.77
N MET A 91 13.74 -6.51 7.51
CA MET A 91 14.79 -6.44 8.51
C MET A 91 15.48 -5.08 8.48
N LEU A 92 15.87 -4.59 9.67
CA LEU A 92 16.63 -3.37 9.86
C LEU A 92 18.11 -3.70 10.13
N PHE A 93 19.00 -2.99 9.46
CA PHE A 93 20.45 -3.06 9.65
C PHE A 93 21.00 -1.70 10.06
N SER A 94 22.05 -1.71 10.90
CA SER A 94 22.70 -0.48 11.41
C SER A 94 23.27 0.39 10.29
N ASP A 95 23.69 -0.24 9.20
CA ASP A 95 24.32 0.41 8.08
C ASP A 95 24.21 -0.40 6.80
N ARG A 96 24.60 0.21 5.69
CA ARG A 96 24.60 -0.39 4.35
C ARG A 96 25.48 -1.63 4.23
N ALA A 97 26.65 -1.63 4.89
CA ALA A 97 27.58 -2.74 4.75
C ALA A 97 27.02 -4.01 5.39
N ALA A 98 26.38 -3.90 6.55
CA ALA A 98 25.68 -4.98 7.23
C ALA A 98 24.51 -5.51 6.38
N ALA A 99 23.69 -4.64 5.78
CA ALA A 99 22.61 -5.01 4.89
C ALA A 99 23.10 -5.79 3.66
N LEU A 100 24.14 -5.30 3.00
CA LEU A 100 24.74 -5.98 1.84
C LEU A 100 25.42 -7.30 2.22
N ALA A 101 26.06 -7.39 3.39
CA ALA A 101 26.65 -8.62 3.88
C ALA A 101 25.59 -9.68 4.11
N TRP A 102 24.45 -9.33 4.70
CA TRP A 102 23.32 -10.23 4.89
C TRP A 102 22.78 -10.74 3.56
N ILE A 103 22.55 -9.86 2.58
CA ILE A 103 22.08 -10.23 1.23
C ILE A 103 23.03 -11.24 0.59
N ARG A 104 24.34 -10.99 0.60
CA ARG A 104 25.36 -11.90 0.02
C ARG A 104 25.35 -13.28 0.68
N SER A 105 25.15 -13.33 2.00
CA SER A 105 25.18 -14.59 2.76
C SER A 105 23.90 -15.41 2.63
N ASN A 106 22.78 -14.80 2.24
CA ASN A 106 21.47 -15.46 2.19
C ASN A 106 20.93 -15.67 0.78
N ALA A 107 21.77 -15.46 -0.27
CA ALA A 107 21.44 -15.65 -1.69
C ALA A 107 20.06 -15.02 -2.03
N SER A 108 19.82 -13.80 -1.60
CA SER A 108 18.49 -13.17 -1.57
C SER A 108 18.17 -12.49 -2.89
N GLU A 109 18.05 -13.28 -3.96
CA GLU A 109 17.36 -12.83 -5.17
C GLU A 109 15.92 -12.40 -4.79
N GLY A 110 15.44 -11.29 -5.38
CA GLY A 110 14.11 -10.76 -5.10
C GLY A 110 14.00 -9.88 -3.85
N TYR A 111 15.11 -9.50 -3.22
CA TYR A 111 15.14 -8.50 -2.15
C TYR A 111 15.50 -7.12 -2.68
N VAL A 112 15.05 -6.10 -1.96
CA VAL A 112 15.40 -4.69 -2.19
C VAL A 112 15.99 -4.08 -0.93
N LEU A 113 16.75 -3.00 -1.13
CA LEU A 113 17.31 -2.18 -0.06
C LEU A 113 16.66 -0.80 -0.09
N GLN A 114 16.34 -0.29 1.10
CA GLN A 114 15.82 1.05 1.31
C GLN A 114 16.57 1.72 2.46
N PRO A 115 16.94 3.00 2.38
CA PRO A 115 17.34 3.76 3.57
C PRO A 115 16.20 3.71 4.61
N PHE A 116 16.54 3.56 5.88
CA PHE A 116 15.53 3.61 6.93
C PHE A 116 15.02 5.05 7.09
N VAL A 117 13.72 5.23 6.98
CA VAL A 117 13.06 6.52 7.19
C VAL A 117 12.44 6.54 8.57
N ALA A 118 12.97 7.41 9.44
CA ALA A 118 12.41 7.62 10.76
C ALA A 118 11.12 8.46 10.69
N GLY A 119 10.08 8.03 11.41
CA GLY A 119 8.80 8.72 11.45
C GLY A 119 7.68 7.84 12.00
N ARG A 120 6.47 8.34 11.92
CA ARG A 120 5.28 7.63 12.35
C ARG A 120 4.68 6.84 11.18
N PRO A 121 4.56 5.51 11.29
CA PRO A 121 3.94 4.71 10.24
C PRO A 121 2.43 5.00 10.15
N GLY A 122 1.94 5.14 8.94
CA GLY A 122 0.54 5.36 8.65
C GLY A 122 0.12 4.71 7.33
N SER A 123 -1.18 4.66 7.10
CA SER A 123 -1.74 4.23 5.83
C SER A 123 -2.97 5.04 5.43
N LEU A 124 -3.30 5.04 4.15
CA LEU A 124 -4.55 5.57 3.62
C LEU A 124 -5.41 4.41 3.13
N SER A 125 -6.71 4.50 3.40
CA SER A 125 -7.73 3.70 2.73
C SER A 125 -8.41 4.58 1.70
N LEU A 126 -8.37 4.18 0.44
CA LEU A 126 -8.81 4.98 -0.70
C LEU A 126 -9.88 4.24 -1.53
N ILE A 127 -10.71 5.02 -2.23
CA ILE A 127 -11.37 4.60 -3.46
C ILE A 127 -10.68 5.32 -4.60
N CYS A 128 -10.25 4.56 -5.62
CA CYS A 128 -9.56 5.07 -6.79
C CYS A 128 -10.33 4.77 -8.07
N CYS A 129 -10.30 5.69 -9.04
CA CYS A 129 -10.78 5.49 -10.40
C CYS A 129 -10.16 6.54 -11.32
N ASP A 130 -9.65 6.10 -12.49
CA ASP A 130 -9.18 6.95 -13.58
C ASP A 130 -8.22 8.07 -13.13
N GLY A 131 -7.26 7.73 -12.27
CA GLY A 131 -6.27 8.68 -11.76
C GLY A 131 -6.78 9.62 -10.67
N VAL A 132 -7.99 9.40 -10.17
CA VAL A 132 -8.58 10.16 -9.05
C VAL A 132 -8.66 9.29 -7.81
N ALA A 133 -8.39 9.86 -6.64
CA ALA A 133 -8.52 9.19 -5.35
C ALA A 133 -9.44 9.94 -4.39
N GLN A 134 -10.26 9.19 -3.67
CA GLN A 134 -11.03 9.67 -2.52
C GLN A 134 -10.54 9.00 -1.26
N VAL A 135 -10.15 9.79 -0.26
CA VAL A 135 -9.70 9.28 1.05
C VAL A 135 -10.91 8.86 1.88
N LEU A 136 -10.97 7.59 2.25
CA LEU A 136 -11.93 7.04 3.20
C LEU A 136 -11.44 7.21 4.64
N SER A 137 -10.17 6.91 4.89
CA SER A 137 -9.55 7.06 6.22
C SER A 137 -8.05 7.30 6.14
N CYS A 138 -7.55 8.05 7.14
CA CYS A 138 -6.14 8.23 7.44
C CYS A 138 -5.82 7.42 8.71
N ASN A 139 -5.04 6.34 8.55
CA ASN A 139 -4.86 5.34 9.59
C ASN A 139 -3.48 5.48 10.24
N GLN A 140 -3.42 5.27 11.54
CA GLN A 140 -2.16 5.09 12.25
C GLN A 140 -1.83 3.61 12.31
N GLU A 141 -0.70 3.21 11.71
CA GLU A 141 -0.23 1.84 11.78
C GLU A 141 0.50 1.58 13.11
N ARG A 142 0.23 0.42 13.70
CA ARG A 142 0.91 -0.05 14.91
C ARG A 142 1.93 -1.12 14.51
N VAL A 143 3.19 -0.74 14.57
CA VAL A 143 4.32 -1.60 14.20
C VAL A 143 5.27 -1.69 15.38
N ALA A 144 5.67 -2.90 15.76
CA ALA A 144 6.74 -3.15 16.73
C ALA A 144 8.01 -3.59 16.01
N MET A 145 9.16 -3.32 16.63
CA MET A 145 10.43 -3.86 16.20
C MET A 145 10.95 -4.82 17.28
N ARG A 146 11.25 -6.07 16.87
CA ARG A 146 11.84 -7.09 17.71
C ARG A 146 12.90 -7.83 16.90
N ASP A 147 14.09 -8.02 17.48
CA ASP A 147 15.19 -8.74 16.86
C ASP A 147 15.51 -8.22 15.43
N ASN A 148 15.53 -6.88 15.27
CA ASN A 148 15.73 -6.17 14.02
C ASN A 148 14.69 -6.50 12.92
N ARG A 149 13.51 -7.00 13.29
CA ARG A 149 12.38 -7.30 12.40
C ARG A 149 11.18 -6.44 12.74
N PHE A 150 10.46 -6.03 11.71
CA PHE A 150 9.21 -5.29 11.86
C PHE A 150 8.03 -6.27 11.98
N HIS A 151 7.15 -5.99 12.94
CA HIS A 151 5.94 -6.78 13.21
C HIS A 151 4.73 -5.85 13.18
N VAL A 152 3.80 -6.12 12.27
CA VAL A 152 2.52 -5.40 12.23
C VAL A 152 1.65 -5.88 13.38
N LEU A 153 1.21 -4.98 14.23
CA LEU A 153 0.31 -5.25 15.37
C LEU A 153 -1.15 -4.92 15.05
N GLY A 154 -1.36 -4.10 14.02
CA GLY A 154 -2.67 -3.62 13.61
C GLY A 154 -2.66 -2.14 13.24
N SER A 155 -3.84 -1.57 13.13
CA SER A 155 -4.00 -0.15 12.81
C SER A 155 -5.10 0.52 13.63
N VAL A 156 -5.05 1.84 13.74
CA VAL A 156 -6.17 2.65 14.21
C VAL A 156 -6.73 3.38 12.98
N VAL A 157 -7.85 2.89 12.47
CA VAL A 157 -8.57 3.49 11.33
C VAL A 157 -9.04 4.88 11.72
N ASN A 158 -8.78 5.90 10.88
CA ASN A 158 -8.95 7.32 11.21
C ASN A 158 -8.23 7.74 12.52
N GLY A 159 -7.08 7.13 12.81
CA GLY A 159 -6.21 7.52 13.93
C GLY A 159 -5.29 8.70 13.61
N LEU A 160 -5.24 9.15 12.37
CA LEU A 160 -4.49 10.33 11.93
C LEU A 160 -5.45 11.41 11.44
N GLY A 161 -5.16 12.67 11.80
CA GLY A 161 -5.80 13.84 11.20
C GLY A 161 -5.17 14.19 9.84
N ASP A 162 -5.90 14.92 9.02
CA ASP A 162 -5.44 15.52 7.74
C ASP A 162 -5.99 16.94 7.60
N ASP A 163 -5.77 17.77 8.64
CA ASP A 163 -6.37 19.09 8.77
C ASP A 163 -5.89 20.06 7.68
N ASP A 164 -4.66 19.87 7.19
CA ASP A 164 -4.06 20.66 6.12
C ASP A 164 -4.27 20.04 4.73
N GLY A 165 -4.91 18.87 4.63
CA GLY A 165 -5.15 18.12 3.39
C GLY A 165 -3.90 17.54 2.73
N ALA A 166 -2.79 17.41 3.46
CA ALA A 166 -1.53 16.89 2.91
C ALA A 166 -1.64 15.41 2.49
N LEU A 167 -2.34 14.61 3.30
CA LEU A 167 -2.56 13.20 3.01
C LEU A 167 -3.55 13.00 1.85
N ALA A 168 -4.56 13.85 1.74
CA ALA A 168 -5.48 13.86 0.60
C ALA A 168 -4.75 14.23 -0.71
N ARG A 169 -3.84 15.21 -0.66
CA ARG A 169 -2.97 15.53 -1.82
C ARG A 169 -2.05 14.39 -2.18
N LEU A 170 -1.45 13.71 -1.19
CA LEU A 170 -0.63 12.51 -1.44
C LEU A 170 -1.44 11.41 -2.12
N ALA A 171 -2.66 11.12 -1.65
CA ALA A 171 -3.56 10.15 -2.26
C ALA A 171 -3.82 10.46 -3.73
N GLN A 172 -4.11 11.73 -4.05
CA GLN A 172 -4.35 12.18 -5.42
C GLN A 172 -3.10 12.03 -6.30
N GLN A 173 -1.91 12.36 -5.78
CA GLN A 173 -0.66 12.20 -6.51
C GLN A 173 -0.36 10.71 -6.81
N VAL A 174 -0.60 9.81 -5.85
CA VAL A 174 -0.44 8.35 -6.06
C VAL A 174 -1.41 7.85 -7.13
N ALA A 175 -2.69 8.24 -7.07
CA ALA A 175 -3.67 7.83 -8.06
C ALA A 175 -3.31 8.35 -9.47
N ALA A 176 -2.87 9.60 -9.58
CA ALA A 176 -2.43 10.19 -10.84
C ALA A 176 -1.17 9.50 -11.41
N ALA A 177 -0.23 9.06 -10.55
CA ALA A 177 0.96 8.33 -10.97
C ALA A 177 0.65 6.89 -11.45
N ILE A 178 -0.44 6.29 -10.96
CA ILE A 178 -0.89 4.94 -11.36
C ILE A 178 -2.38 5.02 -11.74
N PRO A 179 -2.74 5.58 -12.92
CA PRO A 179 -4.14 5.88 -13.27
C PRO A 179 -5.06 4.65 -13.36
N SER A 180 -4.49 3.46 -13.53
CA SER A 180 -5.23 2.20 -13.59
C SER A 180 -5.51 1.54 -12.22
N LEU A 181 -5.25 2.26 -11.11
CA LEU A 181 -5.80 1.90 -9.79
C LEU A 181 -7.32 2.10 -9.83
N TRP A 182 -8.05 1.09 -9.34
CA TRP A 182 -9.51 1.10 -9.32
C TRP A 182 -10.07 0.42 -8.07
N GLY A 183 -11.17 0.95 -7.54
CA GLY A 183 -11.83 0.43 -6.36
C GLY A 183 -11.05 0.72 -5.09
N TYR A 184 -11.08 -0.20 -4.14
CA TYR A 184 -10.37 -0.02 -2.87
C TYR A 184 -8.86 -0.19 -3.04
N VAL A 185 -8.11 0.77 -2.50
CA VAL A 185 -6.63 0.78 -2.51
C VAL A 185 -6.11 1.23 -1.14
N GLY A 186 -5.12 0.53 -0.60
CA GLY A 186 -4.33 0.97 0.55
C GLY A 186 -3.02 1.64 0.11
N VAL A 187 -2.57 2.68 0.81
CA VAL A 187 -1.26 3.30 0.60
C VAL A 187 -0.55 3.41 1.94
N ASP A 188 0.59 2.72 2.08
CA ASP A 188 1.42 2.77 3.29
C ASP A 188 2.47 3.87 3.17
N PHE A 189 2.68 4.64 4.24
CA PHE A 189 3.64 5.74 4.29
C PHE A 189 4.29 5.89 5.66
N ILE A 190 5.41 6.62 5.69
CA ILE A 190 5.99 7.17 6.93
C ILE A 190 5.72 8.66 6.98
N LEU A 191 5.10 9.13 8.05
CA LEU A 191 4.92 10.55 8.32
C LEU A 191 6.15 11.09 9.04
N THR A 192 6.95 11.85 8.30
CA THR A 192 8.17 12.50 8.79
C THR A 192 7.91 13.96 9.18
N ALA A 193 8.90 14.63 9.73
CA ALA A 193 8.85 16.09 9.98
C ALA A 193 8.71 16.93 8.68
N HIS A 194 9.03 16.33 7.51
CA HIS A 194 8.99 17.01 6.21
C HIS A 194 7.80 16.57 5.34
N GLY A 195 6.88 15.77 5.86
CA GLY A 195 5.73 15.25 5.17
C GLY A 195 5.72 13.73 5.08
N ALA A 196 4.69 13.20 4.42
CA ALA A 196 4.51 11.77 4.24
C ALA A 196 5.35 11.24 3.06
N VAL A 197 6.02 10.10 3.25
CA VAL A 197 6.85 9.42 2.25
C VAL A 197 6.26 8.03 2.02
N VAL A 198 5.83 7.73 0.79
CA VAL A 198 5.16 6.45 0.44
C VAL A 198 6.14 5.28 0.54
N LEU A 199 5.70 4.21 1.18
CA LEU A 199 6.42 2.93 1.30
C LEU A 199 5.91 1.87 0.34
N ASP A 200 4.55 1.78 0.20
CA ASP A 200 3.89 0.73 -0.57
C ASP A 200 2.50 1.16 -1.03
N VAL A 201 2.00 0.54 -2.11
CA VAL A 201 0.63 0.69 -2.61
C VAL A 201 0.02 -0.70 -2.69
N ASN A 202 -1.12 -0.89 -2.06
CA ASN A 202 -1.81 -2.17 -1.93
C ASN A 202 -3.15 -2.10 -2.67
N PRO A 203 -3.25 -2.54 -3.95
CA PRO A 203 -4.49 -2.49 -4.74
C PRO A 203 -5.44 -3.64 -4.35
N ARG A 204 -5.69 -3.81 -3.07
CA ARG A 204 -6.51 -4.86 -2.43
C ARG A 204 -6.96 -4.44 -1.05
N LEU A 205 -7.83 -5.24 -0.43
CA LEU A 205 -8.21 -5.05 0.96
C LEU A 205 -6.98 -5.15 1.89
N THR A 206 -6.86 -4.20 2.80
CA THR A 206 -5.84 -4.16 3.86
C THR A 206 -6.49 -4.45 5.22
N ALA A 207 -5.70 -4.61 6.28
CA ALA A 207 -6.24 -4.82 7.62
C ALA A 207 -7.18 -3.69 8.07
N ALA A 208 -6.87 -2.45 7.70
CA ALA A 208 -7.69 -1.28 8.01
C ALA A 208 -9.12 -1.37 7.44
N TYR A 209 -9.33 -2.13 6.36
CA TYR A 209 -10.67 -2.33 5.79
C TYR A 209 -11.67 -2.88 6.80
N ALA A 210 -11.23 -3.75 7.70
CA ALA A 210 -12.10 -4.35 8.72
C ALA A 210 -12.73 -3.33 9.68
N GLY A 211 -12.05 -2.21 9.92
CA GLY A 211 -12.54 -1.13 10.79
C GLY A 211 -13.29 -0.01 10.07
N LEU A 212 -13.26 0.01 8.70
CA LEU A 212 -13.78 1.15 7.94
C LEU A 212 -15.27 1.38 8.16
N HIS A 213 -16.12 0.34 8.03
CA HIS A 213 -17.57 0.51 8.22
C HIS A 213 -17.91 1.16 9.58
N ALA A 214 -17.28 0.67 10.64
CA ALA A 214 -17.48 1.22 11.98
C ALA A 214 -16.93 2.64 12.10
N SER A 215 -15.88 3.00 11.37
CA SER A 215 -15.21 4.29 11.46
C SER A 215 -15.91 5.38 10.66
N ILE A 216 -16.40 5.08 9.45
CA ILE A 216 -16.98 6.07 8.52
C ILE A 216 -18.52 5.98 8.41
N ALA A 217 -19.16 5.04 9.13
CA ALA A 217 -20.59 4.76 9.10
C ALA A 217 -21.17 4.45 7.69
N HIS A 218 -20.31 4.03 6.76
CA HIS A 218 -20.69 3.61 5.41
C HIS A 218 -20.08 2.24 5.10
N ASN A 219 -20.81 1.44 4.32
CA ASN A 219 -20.28 0.16 3.84
C ASN A 219 -19.27 0.40 2.71
N PRO A 220 -17.95 0.10 2.91
CA PRO A 220 -16.95 0.33 1.87
C PRO A 220 -17.20 -0.49 0.60
N ALA A 221 -17.80 -1.69 0.71
CA ALA A 221 -18.17 -2.48 -0.45
C ALA A 221 -19.28 -1.80 -1.26
N GLY A 222 -20.22 -1.12 -0.59
CA GLY A 222 -21.23 -0.30 -1.25
C GLY A 222 -20.61 0.79 -2.10
N LEU A 223 -19.58 1.48 -1.59
CA LEU A 223 -18.87 2.53 -2.34
C LEU A 223 -18.20 2.00 -3.62
N VAL A 224 -17.62 0.79 -3.56
CA VAL A 224 -17.03 0.12 -4.76
C VAL A 224 -18.13 -0.26 -5.77
N LEU A 225 -19.29 -0.73 -5.31
CA LEU A 225 -20.43 -1.05 -6.18
C LEU A 225 -21.05 0.22 -6.78
N ASP A 226 -21.10 1.32 -6.03
CA ASP A 226 -21.60 2.60 -6.53
C ASP A 226 -20.65 3.19 -7.58
N LEU A 227 -19.34 3.04 -7.41
CA LEU A 227 -18.34 3.38 -8.41
C LEU A 227 -18.57 2.61 -9.72
N LEU A 228 -18.87 1.31 -9.64
CA LEU A 228 -19.16 0.47 -10.79
C LEU A 228 -20.46 0.93 -11.50
N LYS A 229 -21.54 1.22 -10.74
CA LYS A 229 -22.83 1.66 -11.27
C LYS A 229 -22.75 3.08 -11.84
N GLY A 230 -21.94 3.94 -11.26
CA GLY A 230 -21.74 5.32 -11.67
C GLY A 230 -20.84 5.50 -12.89
N ASN A 231 -20.45 4.41 -13.60
CA ASN A 231 -19.52 4.44 -14.73
C ASN A 231 -18.21 5.17 -14.41
N GLY A 232 -17.67 4.95 -13.21
CA GLY A 232 -16.45 5.58 -12.74
C GLY A 232 -16.62 6.94 -12.05
N ALA A 233 -17.84 7.44 -11.91
CA ALA A 233 -18.08 8.64 -11.10
C ALA A 233 -17.76 8.33 -9.63
N MET A 234 -16.88 9.14 -9.02
CA MET A 234 -16.51 8.96 -7.62
C MET A 234 -17.76 9.09 -6.73
N PRO A 235 -17.97 8.15 -5.79
CA PRO A 235 -19.08 8.26 -4.85
C PRO A 235 -18.91 9.54 -4.02
N PRO A 236 -20.01 10.15 -3.56
CA PRO A 236 -19.92 11.34 -2.70
C PRO A 236 -19.10 11.00 -1.45
N PRO A 237 -18.32 11.95 -0.91
CA PRO A 237 -17.62 11.76 0.36
C PRO A 237 -18.60 11.28 1.43
N ALA A 238 -18.21 10.30 2.23
CA ALA A 238 -19.03 9.84 3.34
C ALA A 238 -19.32 11.04 4.27
N ALA A 239 -20.56 11.50 4.25
CA ALA A 239 -21.02 12.52 5.18
C ALA A 239 -21.23 11.84 6.55
N GLY A 240 -20.43 12.22 7.53
CA GLY A 240 -20.56 11.67 8.88
C GLY A 240 -19.31 11.87 9.72
N MET A 241 -19.47 11.68 11.02
CA MET A 241 -18.39 11.79 11.98
C MET A 241 -17.44 10.59 11.81
N ARG A 242 -16.22 10.86 11.38
CA ARG A 242 -15.14 9.85 11.34
C ARG A 242 -14.68 9.61 12.77
N ARG A 243 -14.69 8.34 13.22
CA ARG A 243 -14.22 7.99 14.55
C ARG A 243 -13.05 7.01 14.46
N PRO A 244 -12.06 7.13 15.36
CA PRO A 244 -10.98 6.15 15.44
C PRO A 244 -11.53 4.77 15.81
N VAL A 245 -11.08 3.73 15.08
CA VAL A 245 -11.43 2.32 15.33
C VAL A 245 -10.15 1.49 15.29
N SER A 246 -9.86 0.79 16.39
CA SER A 246 -8.71 -0.13 16.45
C SER A 246 -9.03 -1.45 15.74
N VAL A 247 -8.08 -1.91 14.95
CA VAL A 247 -8.06 -3.23 14.31
C VAL A 247 -6.78 -3.91 14.71
N ASP A 248 -6.87 -5.05 15.35
CA ASP A 248 -5.72 -5.88 15.71
C ASP A 248 -5.47 -6.93 14.63
N VAL A 249 -4.21 -7.10 14.28
CA VAL A 249 -3.76 -8.23 13.47
C VAL A 249 -3.21 -9.25 14.48
N GLY A 250 -3.80 -10.45 14.51
CA GLY A 250 -3.34 -11.50 15.41
C GLY A 250 -1.83 -11.72 15.28
N SER A 251 -1.14 -11.85 16.41
CA SER A 251 0.28 -12.23 16.40
C SER A 251 0.44 -13.56 15.68
N PRO A 252 1.42 -13.70 14.79
CA PRO A 252 1.76 -14.99 14.21
C PRO A 252 2.26 -15.97 15.25
#